data_a07ca0e7c376e8f1b8d4a5e8c62d2156
#
_entry.id   a07ca0e7c376e8f1b8d4a5e8c62d2156
#
_cell.length_a   1.000
_cell.length_b   1.000
_cell.length_c   1.000
_cell.angle_alpha   90.00
_cell.angle_beta   90.00
_cell.angle_gamma   90.00
#
_symmetry.space_group_name_H-M   'P 1'
#
loop_
_entity.id
_entity.type
_entity.pdbx_description
1 polymer ?
#
loop_
_entity_poly.entity_id
_entity_poly.type
_entity_poly.pdbx_seq_one_letter_code
_entity_poly.pdbx_strand_id
1 'polypeptide(L)'
;MKIVLLGPPGAGKGTQAKSISNRYSIPHISTGDIFRKNISEETPLGIQAKQYIDNGQLVPDEVTINMVKDRLIWEDCKNGYLLDGFPRTVAQAEALQEFLVSRNENLDTALCIEVPSSFILERMTGRRVCLSCGASYHVKFNPPSVEGVCDVCGDNVIQRKDDVEETVKERLDVYERQTQPLIDFYKEKNLLSTVDGTKAINEVFESICNILGSAN
;
A
#
# COMPACT_ATOMS: atom_id res chain seq x y z
N MET A 1 9.58 14.50 2.98
CA MET A 1 9.72 13.51 1.90
C MET A 1 8.37 12.93 1.57
N LYS A 2 7.93 12.99 0.30
CA LYS A 2 6.60 12.53 -0.20
C LYS A 2 6.81 11.35 -1.15
N ILE A 3 6.34 10.17 -0.75
CA ILE A 3 6.61 8.90 -1.44
C ILE A 3 5.31 8.23 -1.83
N VAL A 4 5.27 7.67 -3.04
CA VAL A 4 4.23 6.74 -3.51
C VAL A 4 4.84 5.34 -3.56
N LEU A 5 4.18 4.34 -2.98
CA LEU A 5 4.55 2.94 -3.14
C LEU A 5 3.73 2.28 -4.24
N LEU A 6 4.42 1.73 -5.22
CA LEU A 6 3.89 0.94 -6.32
C LEU A 6 4.29 -0.54 -6.20
N GLY A 7 3.58 -1.39 -6.91
CA GLY A 7 3.85 -2.82 -7.00
C GLY A 7 2.58 -3.64 -6.83
N PRO A 8 2.57 -4.90 -7.28
CA PRO A 8 1.39 -5.77 -7.28
C PRO A 8 0.87 -6.04 -5.86
N PRO A 9 -0.39 -6.47 -5.71
CA PRO A 9 -0.87 -6.99 -4.43
C PRO A 9 0.08 -8.09 -3.95
N GLY A 10 0.37 -8.16 -2.64
CA GLY A 10 1.32 -9.16 -2.10
C GLY A 10 2.82 -8.86 -2.31
N ALA A 11 3.20 -7.77 -2.96
CA ALA A 11 4.62 -7.40 -3.15
C ALA A 11 5.37 -7.04 -1.85
N GLY A 12 4.68 -6.88 -0.73
CA GLY A 12 5.30 -6.49 0.55
C GLY A 12 5.27 -4.99 0.83
N LYS A 13 4.52 -4.19 0.05
CA LYS A 13 4.39 -2.73 0.24
C LYS A 13 4.12 -2.33 1.69
N GLY A 14 3.08 -2.87 2.32
CA GLY A 14 2.72 -2.53 3.69
C GLY A 14 3.78 -2.89 4.73
N THR A 15 4.58 -3.94 4.48
CA THR A 15 5.73 -4.32 5.34
C THR A 15 6.82 -3.26 5.24
N GLN A 16 7.20 -2.90 4.02
CA GLN A 16 8.22 -1.89 3.78
C GLN A 16 7.73 -0.48 4.20
N ALA A 17 6.45 -0.18 4.00
CA ALA A 17 5.85 1.09 4.38
C ALA A 17 6.02 1.40 5.88
N LYS A 18 5.84 0.40 6.75
CA LYS A 18 6.06 0.56 8.19
C LYS A 18 7.52 0.88 8.51
N SER A 19 8.45 0.17 7.88
CA SER A 19 9.90 0.39 8.07
C SER A 19 10.33 1.77 7.57
N ILE A 20 9.82 2.20 6.39
CA ILE A 20 10.09 3.52 5.81
C ILE A 20 9.50 4.62 6.72
N SER A 21 8.23 4.50 7.11
CA SER A 21 7.55 5.45 8.00
C SER A 21 8.32 5.68 9.30
N ASN A 22 8.76 4.59 9.94
CA ASN A 22 9.55 4.67 11.17
C ASN A 22 10.93 5.31 10.96
N ARG A 23 11.64 4.92 9.88
CA ARG A 23 12.99 5.44 9.63
C ARG A 23 13.02 6.91 9.28
N TYR A 24 12.05 7.37 8.48
CA TYR A 24 12.02 8.74 7.97
C TYR A 24 11.05 9.64 8.74
N SER A 25 10.40 9.13 9.78
CA SER A 25 9.45 9.85 10.63
C SER A 25 8.34 10.54 9.82
N ILE A 26 7.80 9.86 8.81
CA ILE A 26 6.70 10.31 7.97
C ILE A 26 5.46 9.40 8.15
N PRO A 27 4.24 9.93 8.10
CA PRO A 27 3.04 9.11 8.23
C PRO A 27 2.88 8.13 7.05
N HIS A 28 2.54 6.87 7.38
CA HIS A 28 2.10 5.87 6.42
C HIS A 28 0.59 6.00 6.20
N ILE A 29 0.20 6.31 4.97
CA ILE A 29 -1.19 6.48 4.55
C ILE A 29 -1.55 5.32 3.64
N SER A 30 -2.24 4.32 4.20
CA SER A 30 -2.72 3.14 3.47
C SER A 30 -4.20 3.31 3.14
N THR A 31 -4.53 3.51 1.86
CA THR A 31 -5.94 3.59 1.43
C THR A 31 -6.70 2.32 1.72
N GLY A 32 -6.05 1.17 1.58
CA GLY A 32 -6.65 -0.11 1.93
C GLY A 32 -7.00 -0.22 3.41
N ASP A 33 -6.16 0.31 4.32
CA ASP A 33 -6.45 0.27 5.75
C ASP A 33 -7.54 1.28 6.13
N ILE A 34 -7.55 2.46 5.51
CA ILE A 34 -8.62 3.45 5.69
C ILE A 34 -9.96 2.84 5.29
N PHE A 35 -10.07 2.23 4.11
CA PHE A 35 -11.31 1.59 3.67
C PHE A 35 -11.70 0.43 4.59
N ARG A 36 -10.78 -0.45 4.97
CA ARG A 36 -11.09 -1.57 5.88
C ARG A 36 -11.58 -1.10 7.25
N LYS A 37 -11.00 -0.04 7.79
CA LYS A 37 -11.48 0.60 9.02
C LYS A 37 -12.91 1.09 8.85
N ASN A 38 -13.19 1.84 7.79
CA ASN A 38 -14.54 2.31 7.49
C ASN A 38 -15.55 1.17 7.30
N ILE A 39 -15.13 0.06 6.67
CA ILE A 39 -15.96 -1.15 6.52
C ILE A 39 -16.27 -1.76 7.89
N SER A 40 -15.29 -1.87 8.78
CA SER A 40 -15.48 -2.44 10.11
C SER A 40 -16.35 -1.57 11.03
N GLU A 41 -16.33 -0.25 10.81
CA GLU A 41 -17.12 0.75 11.52
C GLU A 41 -18.50 1.02 10.84
N GLU A 42 -18.78 0.31 9.74
CA GLU A 42 -20.04 0.44 8.96
C GLU A 42 -20.38 1.89 8.56
N THR A 43 -19.38 2.72 8.32
CA THR A 43 -19.60 4.09 7.86
C THR A 43 -20.20 4.10 6.44
N PRO A 44 -20.85 5.21 5.99
CA PRO A 44 -21.32 5.32 4.60
C PRO A 44 -20.24 5.03 3.56
N LEU A 45 -19.01 5.51 3.79
CA LEU A 45 -17.84 5.21 2.95
C LEU A 45 -17.49 3.72 2.97
N GLY A 46 -17.53 3.09 4.15
CA GLY A 46 -17.26 1.66 4.31
C GLY A 46 -18.29 0.78 3.61
N ILE A 47 -19.57 1.11 3.71
CA ILE A 47 -20.66 0.40 3.02
C ILE A 47 -20.46 0.49 1.50
N GLN A 48 -20.14 1.68 0.98
CA GLN A 48 -19.88 1.87 -0.45
C GLN A 48 -18.63 1.12 -0.91
N ALA A 49 -17.53 1.18 -0.16
CA ALA A 49 -16.26 0.56 -0.55
C ALA A 49 -16.29 -0.97 -0.50
N LYS A 50 -17.08 -1.53 0.41
CA LYS A 50 -17.14 -2.98 0.67
C LYS A 50 -17.45 -3.80 -0.58
N GLN A 51 -18.41 -3.38 -1.39
CA GLN A 51 -18.84 -4.08 -2.60
C GLN A 51 -17.71 -4.21 -3.64
N TYR A 52 -16.78 -3.26 -3.69
CA TYR A 52 -15.63 -3.31 -4.59
C TYR A 52 -14.51 -4.17 -4.00
N ILE A 53 -14.17 -3.94 -2.73
CA ILE A 53 -13.03 -4.61 -2.07
C ILE A 53 -13.25 -6.11 -1.91
N ASP A 54 -14.46 -6.53 -1.53
CA ASP A 54 -14.79 -7.95 -1.38
C ASP A 54 -14.69 -8.71 -2.72
N ASN A 55 -14.85 -8.03 -3.85
CA ASN A 55 -14.71 -8.58 -5.21
C ASN A 55 -13.32 -8.30 -5.86
N GLY A 56 -12.35 -7.78 -5.10
CA GLY A 56 -11.01 -7.50 -5.61
C GLY A 56 -10.90 -6.28 -6.54
N GLN A 57 -11.99 -5.51 -6.69
CA GLN A 57 -12.09 -4.33 -7.53
C GLN A 57 -11.57 -3.07 -6.84
N LEU A 58 -11.27 -2.02 -7.61
CA LEU A 58 -10.95 -0.70 -7.07
C LEU A 58 -12.23 0.04 -6.68
N VAL A 59 -12.17 0.75 -5.55
CA VAL A 59 -13.17 1.76 -5.20
C VAL A 59 -13.09 2.90 -6.24
N PRO A 60 -14.21 3.49 -6.67
CA PRO A 60 -14.22 4.56 -7.68
C PRO A 60 -13.20 5.66 -7.40
N ASP A 61 -12.55 6.14 -8.48
CA ASP A 61 -11.45 7.11 -8.39
C ASP A 61 -11.83 8.36 -7.62
N GLU A 62 -13.01 8.94 -7.89
CA GLU A 62 -13.48 10.15 -7.21
C GLU A 62 -13.53 9.99 -5.69
N VAL A 63 -14.07 8.85 -5.22
CA VAL A 63 -14.16 8.55 -3.78
C VAL A 63 -12.78 8.42 -3.16
N THR A 64 -11.89 7.70 -3.84
CA THR A 64 -10.52 7.48 -3.35
C THR A 64 -9.69 8.75 -3.37
N ILE A 65 -9.80 9.56 -4.43
CA ILE A 65 -9.10 10.84 -4.58
C ILE A 65 -9.51 11.81 -3.46
N ASN A 66 -10.82 11.97 -3.23
CA ASN A 66 -11.32 12.88 -2.21
C ASN A 66 -10.86 12.44 -0.82
N MET A 67 -10.96 11.16 -0.49
CA MET A 67 -10.48 10.61 0.78
C MET A 67 -8.97 10.87 0.99
N VAL A 68 -8.15 10.71 -0.04
CA VAL A 68 -6.71 10.96 0.06
C VAL A 68 -6.42 12.45 0.20
N LYS A 69 -7.04 13.32 -0.60
CA LYS A 69 -6.88 14.78 -0.49
C LYS A 69 -7.22 15.27 0.90
N ASP A 70 -8.33 14.79 1.48
CA ASP A 70 -8.73 15.15 2.85
C ASP A 70 -7.71 14.68 3.90
N ARG A 71 -7.07 13.52 3.69
CA ARG A 71 -6.03 13.03 4.61
C ARG A 71 -4.72 13.80 4.48
N LEU A 72 -4.36 14.24 3.27
CA LEU A 72 -3.09 14.93 3.00
C LEU A 72 -3.02 16.37 3.56
N ILE A 73 -4.14 16.96 3.91
CA ILE A 73 -4.17 18.30 4.55
C ILE A 73 -3.93 18.27 6.06
N TRP A 74 -3.85 17.10 6.68
CA TRP A 74 -3.62 16.97 8.12
C TRP A 74 -2.20 17.43 8.49
N GLU A 75 -2.06 17.89 9.73
CA GLU A 75 -0.82 18.48 10.27
C GLU A 75 0.40 17.55 10.14
N ASP A 76 0.20 16.24 10.39
CA ASP A 76 1.25 15.24 10.34
C ASP A 76 1.83 15.01 8.94
N CYS A 77 1.12 15.44 7.88
CA CYS A 77 1.57 15.33 6.49
C CYS A 77 2.45 16.50 6.02
N LYS A 78 2.58 17.55 6.79
CA LYS A 78 3.33 18.76 6.38
C LYS A 78 4.79 18.49 6.01
N ASN A 79 5.45 17.61 6.75
CA ASN A 79 6.86 17.29 6.53
C ASN A 79 7.10 16.12 5.57
N GLY A 80 6.02 15.58 5.01
CA GLY A 80 6.05 14.45 4.08
C GLY A 80 5.12 13.33 4.50
N TYR A 81 5.04 12.32 3.65
CA TYR A 81 4.17 11.17 3.85
C TYR A 81 4.55 10.03 2.89
N LEU A 82 4.06 8.86 3.19
CA LEU A 82 4.16 7.69 2.33
C LEU A 82 2.75 7.18 1.99
N LEU A 83 2.42 7.20 0.69
CA LEU A 83 1.17 6.68 0.17
C LEU A 83 1.31 5.20 -0.19
N ASP A 84 0.46 4.34 0.37
CA ASP A 84 0.37 2.92 0.06
C ASP A 84 -1.02 2.56 -0.47
N GLY A 85 -1.07 2.03 -1.68
CA GLY A 85 -2.31 1.68 -2.35
C GLY A 85 -3.02 2.87 -3.02
N PHE A 86 -2.35 3.99 -3.18
CA PHE A 86 -2.74 5.16 -3.97
C PHE A 86 -1.49 5.84 -4.53
N PRO A 87 -1.50 6.28 -5.80
CA PRO A 87 -2.56 6.04 -6.80
C PRO A 87 -2.58 4.58 -7.29
N ARG A 88 -3.71 4.15 -7.83
CA ARG A 88 -3.89 2.86 -8.50
C ARG A 88 -4.33 2.98 -9.96
N THR A 89 -4.66 4.18 -10.41
CA THR A 89 -4.99 4.49 -11.80
C THR A 89 -4.24 5.75 -12.24
N VAL A 90 -4.06 5.93 -13.55
CA VAL A 90 -3.44 7.14 -14.09
C VAL A 90 -4.24 8.38 -13.70
N ALA A 91 -5.57 8.31 -13.74
CA ALA A 91 -6.43 9.41 -13.30
C ALA A 91 -6.21 9.82 -11.83
N GLN A 92 -6.00 8.84 -10.95
CA GLN A 92 -5.63 9.13 -9.55
C GLN A 92 -4.25 9.80 -9.45
N ALA A 93 -3.27 9.38 -10.27
CA ALA A 93 -1.93 9.96 -10.28
C ALA A 93 -1.92 11.40 -10.79
N GLU A 94 -2.70 11.68 -11.82
CA GLU A 94 -2.91 13.04 -12.35
C GLU A 94 -3.56 13.94 -11.31
N ALA A 95 -4.64 13.47 -10.65
CA ALA A 95 -5.31 14.20 -9.59
C ALA A 95 -4.42 14.47 -8.37
N LEU A 96 -3.51 13.54 -8.03
CA LEU A 96 -2.49 13.75 -7.00
C LEU A 96 -1.50 14.84 -7.43
N GLN A 97 -1.01 14.78 -8.66
CA GLN A 97 -0.07 15.76 -9.20
C GLN A 97 -0.69 17.17 -9.20
N GLU A 98 -1.91 17.33 -9.70
CA GLU A 98 -2.62 18.61 -9.68
C GLU A 98 -2.80 19.15 -8.26
N PHE A 99 -3.17 18.28 -7.31
CA PHE A 99 -3.31 18.66 -5.91
C PHE A 99 -1.98 19.16 -5.33
N LEU A 100 -0.87 18.48 -5.59
CA LEU A 100 0.46 18.90 -5.11
C LEU A 100 0.89 20.23 -5.74
N VAL A 101 0.73 20.38 -7.06
CA VAL A 101 1.04 21.63 -7.77
C VAL A 101 0.25 22.81 -7.22
N SER A 102 -1.06 22.63 -6.92
CA SER A 102 -1.89 23.68 -6.32
C SER A 102 -1.38 24.17 -4.95
N ARG A 103 -0.55 23.35 -4.29
CA ARG A 103 0.06 23.62 -2.97
C ARG A 103 1.53 24.05 -3.06
N ASN A 104 2.06 24.22 -4.28
CA ASN A 104 3.50 24.42 -4.53
C ASN A 104 4.37 23.29 -3.96
N GLU A 105 3.89 22.05 -4.05
CA GLU A 105 4.53 20.85 -3.57
C GLU A 105 4.80 19.89 -4.74
N ASN A 106 5.77 18.98 -4.57
CA ASN A 106 6.09 17.95 -5.54
C ASN A 106 6.17 16.57 -4.85
N LEU A 107 5.97 15.51 -5.62
CA LEU A 107 6.31 14.16 -5.23
C LEU A 107 7.83 13.98 -5.33
N ASP A 108 8.46 13.38 -4.33
CA ASP A 108 9.90 13.12 -4.36
C ASP A 108 10.23 11.84 -5.14
N THR A 109 9.45 10.79 -4.97
CA THR A 109 9.66 9.52 -5.70
C THR A 109 8.42 8.63 -5.71
N ALA A 110 8.29 7.84 -6.76
CA ALA A 110 7.43 6.67 -6.84
C ALA A 110 8.31 5.42 -6.75
N LEU A 111 8.22 4.68 -5.67
CA LEU A 111 9.01 3.49 -5.38
C LEU A 111 8.23 2.23 -5.74
N CYS A 112 8.67 1.51 -6.76
CA CYS A 112 8.05 0.26 -7.20
C CYS A 112 8.78 -0.94 -6.59
N ILE A 113 8.03 -1.78 -5.85
CA ILE A 113 8.49 -3.08 -5.36
C ILE A 113 8.07 -4.12 -6.39
N GLU A 114 9.02 -4.61 -7.17
CA GLU A 114 8.78 -5.57 -8.24
C GLU A 114 8.80 -7.00 -7.71
N VAL A 115 7.75 -7.76 -8.01
CA VAL A 115 7.63 -9.18 -7.66
C VAL A 115 6.91 -9.89 -8.80
N PRO A 116 7.47 -10.99 -9.34
CA PRO A 116 6.81 -11.78 -10.36
C PRO A 116 5.46 -12.33 -9.89
N SER A 117 4.48 -12.37 -10.78
CA SER A 117 3.11 -12.85 -10.48
C SER A 117 3.08 -14.27 -9.90
N SER A 118 4.06 -15.12 -10.25
CA SER A 118 4.18 -16.47 -9.70
C SER A 118 4.37 -16.55 -8.19
N PHE A 119 4.92 -15.49 -7.58
CA PHE A 119 5.10 -15.42 -6.11
C PHE A 119 3.88 -14.85 -5.39
N ILE A 120 3.00 -14.16 -6.11
CA ILE A 120 1.94 -13.36 -5.49
C ILE A 120 0.86 -14.24 -4.86
N LEU A 121 0.45 -15.31 -5.55
CA LEU A 121 -0.62 -16.17 -5.05
C LEU A 121 -0.27 -16.76 -3.68
N GLU A 122 0.92 -17.37 -3.55
CA GLU A 122 1.38 -17.92 -2.26
C GLU A 122 1.48 -16.83 -1.18
N ARG A 123 2.03 -15.66 -1.53
CA ARG A 123 2.17 -14.54 -0.59
C ARG A 123 0.83 -14.00 -0.09
N MET A 124 -0.17 -13.95 -0.96
CA MET A 124 -1.48 -13.42 -0.61
C MET A 124 -2.31 -14.41 0.20
N THR A 125 -2.40 -15.66 -0.25
CA THR A 125 -3.19 -16.70 0.43
C THR A 125 -2.58 -17.09 1.79
N GLY A 126 -1.26 -16.99 1.91
CA GLY A 126 -0.53 -17.22 3.16
C GLY A 126 -0.53 -16.03 4.12
N ARG A 127 -0.99 -14.85 3.69
CA ARG A 127 -0.98 -13.64 4.52
C ARG A 127 -1.94 -13.76 5.71
N ARG A 128 -1.48 -13.22 6.83
CA ARG A 128 -2.28 -13.07 8.06
C ARG A 128 -2.13 -11.64 8.56
N VAL A 129 -3.18 -11.09 9.16
CA VAL A 129 -3.18 -9.71 9.67
C VAL A 129 -3.86 -9.65 11.03
N CYS A 130 -3.34 -8.81 11.90
CA CYS A 130 -4.00 -8.41 13.12
C CYS A 130 -4.91 -7.22 12.80
N LEU A 131 -6.21 -7.32 13.06
CA LEU A 131 -7.16 -6.24 12.77
C LEU A 131 -7.01 -5.07 13.74
N SER A 132 -6.51 -5.30 14.95
CA SER A 132 -6.36 -4.27 16.00
C SER A 132 -5.19 -3.35 15.76
N CYS A 133 -3.98 -3.89 15.46
CA CYS A 133 -2.77 -3.06 15.29
C CYS A 133 -2.23 -3.02 13.86
N GLY A 134 -2.86 -3.74 12.91
CA GLY A 134 -2.43 -3.81 11.52
C GLY A 134 -1.10 -4.55 11.30
N ALA A 135 -0.59 -5.31 12.28
CA ALA A 135 0.58 -6.15 12.08
C ALA A 135 0.31 -7.22 11.02
N SER A 136 1.29 -7.44 10.14
CA SER A 136 1.17 -8.38 9.02
C SER A 136 2.15 -9.53 9.21
N TYR A 137 1.66 -10.74 9.02
CA TYR A 137 2.37 -12.01 9.12
C TYR A 137 2.17 -12.85 7.87
N HIS A 138 2.92 -13.91 7.76
CA HIS A 138 2.75 -14.91 6.71
C HIS A 138 3.01 -16.30 7.28
N VAL A 139 2.12 -17.25 7.00
CA VAL A 139 2.19 -18.62 7.55
C VAL A 139 3.53 -19.32 7.33
N LYS A 140 4.28 -18.97 6.26
CA LYS A 140 5.54 -19.59 5.87
C LYS A 140 6.74 -18.64 6.04
N PHE A 141 6.63 -17.37 5.63
CA PHE A 141 7.78 -16.47 5.49
C PHE A 141 8.01 -15.59 6.73
N ASN A 142 6.96 -15.34 7.51
CA ASN A 142 7.02 -14.54 8.74
C ASN A 142 5.84 -14.91 9.64
N PRO A 143 5.84 -16.13 10.23
CA PRO A 143 4.78 -16.56 11.12
C PRO A 143 4.83 -15.77 12.44
N PRO A 144 3.70 -15.59 13.13
CA PRO A 144 3.71 -15.10 14.50
C PRO A 144 4.35 -16.14 15.42
N SER A 145 4.89 -15.70 16.55
CA SER A 145 5.52 -16.56 17.55
C SER A 145 4.58 -17.63 18.12
N VAL A 146 3.29 -17.27 18.25
CA VAL A 146 2.20 -18.17 18.62
C VAL A 146 1.15 -18.11 17.50
N GLU A 147 0.80 -19.25 16.94
CA GLU A 147 -0.16 -19.34 15.84
C GLU A 147 -1.50 -18.65 16.23
N GLY A 148 -1.97 -17.76 15.35
CA GLY A 148 -3.21 -17.03 15.56
C GLY A 148 -3.12 -15.84 16.51
N VAL A 149 -1.96 -15.58 17.15
CA VAL A 149 -1.77 -14.50 18.12
C VAL A 149 -0.79 -13.46 17.60
N CYS A 150 -1.15 -12.20 17.71
CA CYS A 150 -0.31 -11.08 17.27
C CYS A 150 0.84 -10.82 18.24
N ASP A 151 2.10 -10.86 17.78
CA ASP A 151 3.29 -10.59 18.60
C ASP A 151 3.37 -9.14 19.10
N VAL A 152 2.63 -8.21 18.47
CA VAL A 152 2.67 -6.78 18.80
C VAL A 152 1.66 -6.40 19.87
N CYS A 153 0.42 -6.91 19.79
CA CYS A 153 -0.67 -6.49 20.70
C CYS A 153 -1.42 -7.66 21.37
N GLY A 154 -1.08 -8.90 21.06
CA GLY A 154 -1.70 -10.09 21.65
C GLY A 154 -3.08 -10.46 21.10
N ASP A 155 -3.63 -9.67 20.15
CA ASP A 155 -4.93 -9.93 19.57
C ASP A 155 -4.88 -10.94 18.42
N ASN A 156 -6.03 -11.38 17.92
CA ASN A 156 -6.13 -12.41 16.90
C ASN A 156 -5.53 -11.98 15.56
N VAL A 157 -4.86 -12.94 14.92
CA VAL A 157 -4.30 -12.82 13.57
C VAL A 157 -5.12 -13.69 12.62
N ILE A 158 -5.70 -13.07 11.59
CA ILE A 158 -6.62 -13.72 10.65
C ILE A 158 -6.20 -13.57 9.19
N GLN A 159 -6.71 -14.43 8.32
CA GLN A 159 -6.67 -14.21 6.87
C GLN A 159 -7.70 -13.16 6.49
N ARG A 160 -7.34 -12.23 5.60
CA ARG A 160 -8.29 -11.26 5.05
C ARG A 160 -9.28 -11.97 4.12
N LYS A 161 -10.50 -11.47 4.04
CA LYS A 161 -11.53 -12.01 3.13
C LYS A 161 -11.14 -11.88 1.67
N ASP A 162 -10.39 -10.82 1.32
CA ASP A 162 -9.90 -10.54 -0.02
C ASP A 162 -8.55 -11.24 -0.36
N ASP A 163 -8.10 -12.18 0.49
CA ASP A 163 -6.88 -12.99 0.28
C ASP A 163 -7.19 -14.46 -0.09
N VAL A 164 -8.41 -14.76 -0.49
CA VAL A 164 -8.76 -16.05 -1.10
C VAL A 164 -8.32 -16.09 -2.55
N GLU A 165 -7.98 -17.26 -3.06
CA GLU A 165 -7.33 -17.44 -4.36
C GLU A 165 -8.07 -16.76 -5.51
N GLU A 166 -9.40 -16.92 -5.57
CA GLU A 166 -10.25 -16.32 -6.61
C GLU A 166 -10.15 -14.78 -6.60
N THR A 167 -10.29 -14.17 -5.42
CA THR A 167 -10.19 -12.71 -5.27
C THR A 167 -8.77 -12.22 -5.56
N VAL A 168 -7.74 -13.01 -5.21
CA VAL A 168 -6.34 -12.66 -5.53
C VAL A 168 -6.11 -12.62 -7.03
N LYS A 169 -6.66 -13.57 -7.80
CA LYS A 169 -6.56 -13.59 -9.27
C LYS A 169 -7.22 -12.33 -9.86
N GLU A 170 -8.41 -11.97 -9.40
CA GLU A 170 -9.10 -10.75 -9.84
C GLU A 170 -8.28 -9.50 -9.51
N ARG A 171 -7.69 -9.42 -8.32
CA ARG A 171 -6.82 -8.30 -7.93
C ARG A 171 -5.57 -8.18 -8.78
N LEU A 172 -5.00 -9.29 -9.23
CA LEU A 172 -3.87 -9.28 -10.16
C LEU A 172 -4.29 -8.76 -11.53
N ASP A 173 -5.41 -9.23 -12.06
CA ASP A 173 -5.94 -8.78 -13.33
C ASP A 173 -6.30 -7.26 -13.30
N VAL A 174 -6.92 -6.80 -12.22
CA VAL A 174 -7.17 -5.36 -11.99
C VAL A 174 -5.85 -4.59 -11.90
N TYR A 175 -4.84 -5.12 -11.22
CA TYR A 175 -3.52 -4.50 -11.13
C TYR A 175 -2.89 -4.34 -12.51
N GLU A 176 -2.85 -5.40 -13.31
CA GLU A 176 -2.25 -5.37 -14.65
C GLU A 176 -2.94 -4.38 -15.58
N ARG A 177 -4.27 -4.33 -15.54
CA ARG A 177 -5.05 -3.42 -16.40
C ARG A 177 -5.02 -1.96 -15.96
N GLN A 178 -5.07 -1.69 -14.67
CA GLN A 178 -5.34 -0.33 -14.17
C GLN A 178 -4.16 0.30 -13.45
N THR A 179 -3.32 -0.49 -12.78
CA THR A 179 -2.26 0.03 -11.90
C THR A 179 -0.88 -0.06 -12.54
N GLN A 180 -0.60 -1.10 -13.28
CA GLN A 180 0.69 -1.28 -13.97
C GLN A 180 1.05 -0.11 -14.90
N PRO A 181 0.12 0.55 -15.62
CA PRO A 181 0.41 1.75 -16.42
C PRO A 181 1.04 2.91 -15.63
N LEU A 182 0.91 2.93 -14.29
CA LEU A 182 1.58 3.92 -13.46
C LEU A 182 3.10 3.82 -13.50
N ILE A 183 3.65 2.66 -13.81
CA ILE A 183 5.10 2.46 -13.95
C ILE A 183 5.62 3.37 -15.06
N ASP A 184 4.99 3.33 -16.24
CA ASP A 184 5.37 4.19 -17.37
C ASP A 184 5.09 5.66 -17.05
N PHE A 185 3.94 5.98 -16.44
CA PHE A 185 3.58 7.34 -16.04
C PHE A 185 4.65 8.00 -15.16
N TYR A 186 5.16 7.30 -14.13
CA TYR A 186 6.20 7.84 -13.26
C TYR A 186 7.60 7.76 -13.85
N LYS A 187 7.86 6.80 -14.73
CA LYS A 187 9.11 6.69 -15.48
C LYS A 187 9.30 7.87 -16.42
N GLU A 188 8.29 8.24 -17.19
CA GLU A 188 8.29 9.41 -18.07
C GLU A 188 8.56 10.72 -17.33
N LYS A 189 8.15 10.80 -16.06
CA LYS A 189 8.38 11.95 -15.18
C LYS A 189 9.73 11.92 -14.45
N ASN A 190 10.56 10.89 -14.68
CA ASN A 190 11.82 10.65 -13.95
C ASN A 190 11.64 10.55 -12.42
N LEU A 191 10.50 10.06 -11.97
CA LEU A 191 10.17 9.88 -10.55
C LEU A 191 10.20 8.41 -10.10
N LEU A 192 10.30 7.46 -11.05
CA LEU A 192 10.25 6.04 -10.74
C LEU A 192 11.61 5.53 -10.22
N SER A 193 11.57 4.82 -9.11
CA SER A 193 12.67 3.98 -8.62
C SER A 193 12.16 2.56 -8.39
N THR A 194 12.97 1.54 -8.66
CA THR A 194 12.54 0.13 -8.52
C THR A 194 13.43 -0.65 -7.58
N VAL A 195 12.84 -1.59 -6.85
CA VAL A 195 13.55 -2.55 -6.00
C VAL A 195 13.00 -3.96 -6.21
N ASP A 196 13.89 -4.95 -6.14
CA ASP A 196 13.55 -6.36 -6.22
C ASP A 196 12.88 -6.84 -4.91
N GLY A 197 11.57 -7.03 -4.94
CA GLY A 197 10.76 -7.49 -3.80
C GLY A 197 10.80 -9.01 -3.57
N THR A 198 11.60 -9.77 -4.31
CA THR A 198 11.78 -11.21 -4.10
C THR A 198 12.78 -11.54 -3.00
N LYS A 199 13.63 -10.58 -2.65
CA LYS A 199 14.67 -10.68 -1.62
C LYS A 199 14.08 -10.74 -0.20
N ALA A 200 14.96 -11.01 0.77
CA ALA A 200 14.57 -10.96 2.18
C ALA A 200 14.10 -9.55 2.58
N ILE A 201 13.18 -9.46 3.56
CA ILE A 201 12.54 -8.20 3.97
C ILE A 201 13.56 -7.10 4.27
N ASN A 202 14.65 -7.44 4.97
CA ASN A 202 15.70 -6.49 5.35
C ASN A 202 16.53 -6.03 4.13
N GLU A 203 16.84 -6.93 3.20
CA GLU A 203 17.59 -6.59 1.98
C GLU A 203 16.79 -5.66 1.05
N VAL A 204 15.46 -5.89 0.96
CA VAL A 204 14.56 -4.97 0.26
C VAL A 204 14.59 -3.60 0.94
N PHE A 205 14.52 -3.56 2.27
CA PHE A 205 14.55 -2.31 3.02
C PHE A 205 15.88 -1.56 2.87
N GLU A 206 17.02 -2.25 2.90
CA GLU A 206 18.34 -1.65 2.64
C GLU A 206 18.42 -1.06 1.22
N SER A 207 17.90 -1.78 0.22
CA SER A 207 17.82 -1.27 -1.16
C SER A 207 16.97 0.00 -1.26
N ILE A 208 15.86 0.05 -0.53
CA ILE A 208 15.00 1.25 -0.42
C ILE A 208 15.76 2.40 0.24
N CYS A 209 16.46 2.15 1.34
CA CYS A 209 17.24 3.18 2.03
C CYS A 209 18.36 3.76 1.14
N ASN A 210 19.00 2.93 0.31
CA ASN A 210 20.01 3.39 -0.65
C ASN A 210 19.42 4.34 -1.70
N ILE A 211 18.16 4.15 -2.09
CA ILE A 211 17.45 5.04 -3.04
C ILE A 211 17.00 6.34 -2.34
N LEU A 212 16.43 6.22 -1.14
CA LEU A 212 15.85 7.37 -0.43
C LEU A 212 16.89 8.25 0.27
N GLY A 213 18.09 7.72 0.50
CA GLY A 213 19.17 8.42 1.19
C GLY A 213 19.02 8.42 2.72
N SER A 214 19.87 9.23 3.38
CA SER A 214 19.85 9.34 4.83
C SER A 214 18.57 10.01 5.33
N ALA A 215 18.05 9.56 6.46
CA ALA A 215 17.02 10.28 7.18
C ALA A 215 17.61 11.58 7.75
N ASN A 216 17.02 12.73 7.44
CA ASN A 216 17.40 14.01 8.01
C ASN A 216 16.91 14.14 9.44
#